data_86c011ccba3767552d15d9e74c0a55a4
#
_entry.id   86c011ccba3767552d15d9e74c0a55a4
#
_cell.length_a   1.000
_cell.length_b   1.000
_cell.length_c   1.000
_cell.angle_alpha   90.00
_cell.angle_beta   90.00
_cell.angle_gamma   90.00
#
_symmetry.space_group_name_H-M   'P 1'
#
loop_
_entity.id
_entity.type
_entity.pdbx_description
1 polymer ?
#
loop_
_entity_poly.entity_id
_entity_poly.type
_entity_poly.pdbx_seq_one_letter_code
_entity_poly.pdbx_strand_id
1 'polypeptide(L)'
;MTYRPRESVYSVPWLERVPSLVYLAAAMLIVVLVVIGEHSAPGSWLFNYVVVQDRSRLMGSRTFAIVLSVGAIASVLRGNMRGVRISGDGVEAREITQLFVPRVRRYRWPQMSLIVLDQPLVEVELWDGQRAVLPAVGDREGLVATLERVAAARDIRVVGGRGLDEIPEPVAHDEGEAV
;
A
#
# COMPACT_ATOMS: atom_id res chain seq x y z
N MET A 1 -4.19 -5.89 32.05
CA MET A 1 -5.07 -6.07 30.84
C MET A 1 -4.26 -5.67 29.63
N THR A 2 -3.99 -6.59 28.71
CA THR A 2 -3.20 -6.28 27.52
C THR A 2 -4.14 -5.66 26.48
N TYR A 3 -3.92 -4.40 26.13
CA TYR A 3 -4.68 -3.73 25.07
C TYR A 3 -4.54 -4.52 23.75
N ARG A 4 -5.66 -4.98 23.21
CA ARG A 4 -5.73 -5.58 21.87
C ARG A 4 -6.28 -4.54 20.90
N PRO A 5 -5.45 -4.00 19.99
CA PRO A 5 -5.96 -3.06 19.00
C PRO A 5 -7.02 -3.74 18.15
N ARG A 6 -8.06 -2.98 17.80
CA ARG A 6 -9.03 -3.40 16.79
C ARG A 6 -8.28 -3.57 15.47
N GLU A 7 -8.57 -4.65 14.77
CA GLU A 7 -7.96 -4.90 13.48
C GLU A 7 -8.22 -3.74 12.52
N SER A 8 -7.15 -3.13 12.02
CA SER A 8 -7.19 -1.98 11.12
C SER A 8 -6.32 -2.26 9.89
N VAL A 9 -6.86 -1.95 8.73
CA VAL A 9 -6.17 -2.15 7.45
C VAL A 9 -5.98 -0.79 6.78
N TYR A 10 -4.74 -0.45 6.52
CA TYR A 10 -4.33 0.79 5.86
C TYR A 10 -3.84 0.45 4.45
N SER A 11 -4.54 0.97 3.47
CA SER A 11 -4.23 0.71 2.05
C SER A 11 -3.39 1.84 1.45
N VAL A 12 -2.79 1.56 0.31
CA VAL A 12 -1.98 2.50 -0.48
C VAL A 12 -2.80 3.75 -0.84
N PRO A 13 -2.19 4.96 -0.91
CA PRO A 13 -2.83 6.18 -1.34
C PRO A 13 -3.55 6.00 -2.68
N TRP A 14 -4.73 6.61 -2.81
CA TRP A 14 -5.54 6.47 -4.03
C TRP A 14 -4.83 7.02 -5.27
N LEU A 15 -3.99 8.06 -5.12
CA LEU A 15 -3.19 8.64 -6.19
C LEU A 15 -2.23 7.62 -6.83
N GLU A 16 -1.66 6.71 -6.05
CA GLU A 16 -0.81 5.64 -6.57
C GLU A 16 -1.60 4.58 -7.36
N ARG A 17 -2.93 4.55 -7.22
CA ARG A 17 -3.81 3.64 -7.96
C ARG A 17 -4.26 4.22 -9.29
N VAL A 18 -4.23 5.55 -9.45
CA VAL A 18 -4.69 6.24 -10.67
C VAL A 18 -4.02 5.68 -11.94
N PRO A 19 -2.71 5.50 -12.02
CA PRO A 19 -2.08 4.97 -13.23
C PRO A 19 -2.61 3.57 -13.62
N SER A 20 -2.84 2.70 -12.65
CA SER A 20 -3.36 1.35 -12.90
C SER A 20 -4.83 1.37 -13.33
N LEU A 21 -5.63 2.30 -12.81
CA LEU A 21 -7.03 2.50 -13.22
C LEU A 21 -7.13 3.08 -14.62
N VAL A 22 -6.27 4.06 -14.97
CA VAL A 22 -6.18 4.61 -16.34
C VAL A 22 -5.77 3.52 -17.31
N TYR A 23 -4.79 2.69 -16.95
CA TYR A 23 -4.38 1.55 -17.78
C TYR A 23 -5.53 0.55 -17.98
N LEU A 24 -6.29 0.24 -16.93
CA LEU A 24 -7.48 -0.62 -17.02
C LEU A 24 -8.55 -0.02 -17.93
N ALA A 25 -8.84 1.28 -17.79
CA ALA A 25 -9.81 1.98 -18.64
C ALA A 25 -9.37 1.96 -20.12
N ALA A 26 -8.10 2.20 -20.40
CA ALA A 26 -7.55 2.11 -21.76
C ALA A 26 -7.64 0.69 -22.33
N ALA A 27 -7.32 -0.34 -21.54
CA ALA A 27 -7.45 -1.73 -21.94
C ALA A 27 -8.91 -2.09 -22.27
N MET A 28 -9.86 -1.68 -21.41
CA MET A 28 -11.29 -1.89 -21.66
C MET A 28 -11.78 -1.19 -22.92
N LEU A 29 -11.32 0.05 -23.16
CA LEU A 29 -11.64 0.77 -24.40
C LEU A 29 -11.17 0.01 -25.64
N ILE A 30 -9.96 -0.53 -25.62
CA ILE A 30 -9.42 -1.33 -26.73
C ILE A 30 -10.24 -2.60 -26.93
N VAL A 31 -10.63 -3.31 -25.87
CA VAL A 31 -11.51 -4.48 -25.96
C VAL A 31 -12.84 -4.10 -26.64
N VAL A 32 -13.47 -3.02 -26.21
CA VAL A 32 -14.71 -2.53 -26.79
C VAL A 32 -14.55 -2.19 -28.27
N LEU A 33 -13.46 -1.51 -28.65
CA LEU A 33 -13.17 -1.18 -30.04
C LEU A 33 -12.96 -2.44 -30.91
N VAL A 34 -12.28 -3.46 -30.38
CA VAL A 34 -12.11 -4.75 -31.07
C VAL A 34 -13.46 -5.43 -31.29
N VAL A 35 -14.28 -5.52 -30.23
CA VAL A 35 -15.61 -6.13 -30.33
C VAL A 35 -16.51 -5.39 -31.31
N ILE A 36 -16.55 -4.06 -31.25
CA ILE A 36 -17.33 -3.24 -32.21
C ILE A 36 -16.79 -3.45 -33.62
N GLY A 37 -15.45 -3.47 -33.80
CA GLY A 37 -14.83 -3.69 -35.11
C GLY A 37 -15.21 -5.01 -35.73
N GLU A 38 -15.25 -6.09 -34.96
CA GLU A 38 -15.64 -7.42 -35.43
C GLU A 38 -17.13 -7.50 -35.85
N HIS A 39 -17.98 -6.73 -35.22
CA HIS A 39 -19.44 -6.70 -35.50
C HIS A 39 -19.83 -5.58 -36.47
N SER A 40 -18.88 -4.77 -36.91
CA SER A 40 -19.13 -3.68 -37.86
C SER A 40 -19.37 -4.21 -39.30
N ALA A 41 -20.06 -3.41 -40.13
CA ALA A 41 -20.31 -3.77 -41.53
C ALA A 41 -18.99 -4.00 -42.27
N PRO A 42 -18.92 -5.05 -43.12
CA PRO A 42 -17.80 -5.27 -44.04
C PRO A 42 -17.52 -4.02 -44.87
N GLY A 43 -16.25 -3.56 -44.89
CA GLY A 43 -15.86 -2.33 -45.59
C GLY A 43 -15.82 -1.08 -44.71
N SER A 44 -16.30 -1.12 -43.47
CA SER A 44 -16.09 -0.03 -42.52
C SER A 44 -14.59 0.09 -42.16
N TRP A 45 -14.14 1.31 -41.83
CA TRP A 45 -12.75 1.55 -41.43
C TRP A 45 -12.33 0.64 -40.26
N LEU A 46 -13.20 0.51 -39.28
CA LEU A 46 -12.94 -0.27 -38.05
C LEU A 46 -12.84 -1.78 -38.36
N PHE A 47 -13.75 -2.31 -39.20
CA PHE A 47 -13.70 -3.70 -39.64
C PHE A 47 -12.42 -3.99 -40.41
N ASN A 48 -12.04 -3.11 -41.36
CA ASN A 48 -10.81 -3.27 -42.11
C ASN A 48 -9.58 -3.27 -41.22
N TYR A 49 -9.54 -2.39 -40.21
CA TYR A 49 -8.42 -2.30 -39.29
C TYR A 49 -8.32 -3.52 -38.35
N VAL A 50 -9.45 -3.97 -37.76
CA VAL A 50 -9.49 -5.03 -36.73
C VAL A 50 -9.47 -6.43 -37.36
N VAL A 51 -10.10 -6.63 -38.53
CA VAL A 51 -10.29 -7.98 -39.11
C VAL A 51 -9.40 -8.19 -40.36
N VAL A 52 -9.41 -7.25 -41.31
CA VAL A 52 -8.70 -7.46 -42.57
C VAL A 52 -7.19 -7.32 -42.40
N GLN A 53 -6.74 -6.27 -41.75
CA GLN A 53 -5.32 -6.03 -41.52
C GLN A 53 -4.72 -6.92 -40.42
N ASP A 54 -5.56 -7.62 -39.66
CA ASP A 54 -5.10 -8.48 -38.54
C ASP A 54 -4.20 -9.62 -39.04
N ARG A 55 -4.47 -10.13 -40.27
CA ARG A 55 -3.70 -11.22 -40.89
C ARG A 55 -2.24 -10.85 -41.24
N SER A 56 -1.95 -9.57 -41.38
CA SER A 56 -0.60 -9.07 -41.70
C SER A 56 0.22 -8.68 -40.47
N ARG A 57 -0.35 -8.77 -39.27
CA ARG A 57 0.29 -8.37 -38.02
C ARG A 57 0.91 -9.56 -37.32
N LEU A 58 2.03 -9.31 -36.63
CA LEU A 58 2.70 -10.30 -35.75
C LEU A 58 1.82 -10.76 -34.58
N MET A 59 0.93 -9.89 -34.14
CA MET A 59 -0.01 -10.17 -33.04
C MET A 59 -1.40 -9.67 -33.45
N GLY A 60 -2.38 -10.57 -33.43
CA GLY A 60 -3.76 -10.26 -33.76
C GLY A 60 -4.40 -9.33 -32.75
N SER A 61 -5.37 -8.53 -33.21
CA SER A 61 -6.07 -7.52 -32.41
C SER A 61 -6.72 -8.12 -31.15
N ARG A 62 -7.28 -9.33 -31.25
CA ARG A 62 -7.82 -10.08 -30.11
C ARG A 62 -6.75 -10.44 -29.09
N THR A 63 -5.64 -11.03 -29.58
CA THR A 63 -4.53 -11.44 -28.71
C THR A 63 -3.94 -10.23 -27.99
N PHE A 64 -3.76 -9.12 -28.71
CA PHE A 64 -3.31 -7.86 -28.14
C PHE A 64 -4.25 -7.36 -27.04
N ALA A 65 -5.56 -7.33 -27.29
CA ALA A 65 -6.57 -6.91 -26.32
C ALA A 65 -6.57 -7.80 -25.07
N ILE A 66 -6.42 -9.13 -25.23
CA ILE A 66 -6.34 -10.07 -24.09
C ILE A 66 -5.08 -9.82 -23.27
N VAL A 67 -3.91 -9.72 -23.90
CA VAL A 67 -2.63 -9.49 -23.20
C VAL A 67 -2.68 -8.16 -22.42
N LEU A 68 -3.21 -7.12 -23.07
CA LEU A 68 -3.37 -5.80 -22.44
C LEU A 68 -4.32 -5.86 -21.22
N SER A 69 -5.44 -6.57 -21.36
CA SER A 69 -6.43 -6.73 -20.28
C SER A 69 -5.85 -7.51 -19.09
N VAL A 70 -5.14 -8.60 -19.35
CA VAL A 70 -4.46 -9.37 -18.31
C VAL A 70 -3.42 -8.51 -17.59
N GLY A 71 -2.63 -7.73 -18.33
CA GLY A 71 -1.66 -6.79 -17.76
C GLY A 71 -2.31 -5.70 -16.89
N ALA A 72 -3.44 -5.16 -17.37
CA ALA A 72 -4.19 -4.14 -16.64
C ALA A 72 -4.78 -4.70 -15.33
N ILE A 73 -5.40 -5.88 -15.38
CA ILE A 73 -5.93 -6.56 -14.19
C ILE A 73 -4.80 -6.86 -13.20
N ALA A 74 -3.66 -7.39 -13.67
CA ALA A 74 -2.50 -7.66 -12.82
C ALA A 74 -1.97 -6.38 -12.16
N SER A 75 -1.96 -5.25 -12.88
CA SER A 75 -1.55 -3.95 -12.33
C SER A 75 -2.48 -3.46 -11.21
N VAL A 76 -3.80 -3.60 -11.38
CA VAL A 76 -4.79 -3.23 -10.35
C VAL A 76 -4.67 -4.14 -9.13
N LEU A 77 -4.54 -5.45 -9.32
CA LEU A 77 -4.34 -6.40 -8.23
C LEU A 77 -3.08 -6.07 -7.44
N ARG A 78 -1.99 -5.77 -8.13
CA ARG A 78 -0.73 -5.34 -7.51
C ARG A 78 -0.93 -4.11 -6.62
N GLY A 79 -1.64 -3.09 -7.10
CA GLY A 79 -1.93 -1.88 -6.33
C GLY A 79 -2.73 -2.16 -5.05
N ASN A 80 -3.69 -3.09 -5.12
CA ASN A 80 -4.56 -3.42 -3.99
C ASN A 80 -3.92 -4.36 -2.95
N MET A 81 -2.86 -5.07 -3.31
CA MET A 81 -2.18 -6.01 -2.40
C MET A 81 -1.16 -5.35 -1.47
N ARG A 82 -0.85 -4.06 -1.68
CA ARG A 82 0.06 -3.30 -0.81
C ARG A 82 -0.70 -2.69 0.36
N GLY A 83 -0.04 -2.59 1.51
CA GLY A 83 -0.61 -1.91 2.66
C GLY A 83 -0.07 -2.42 4.00
N VAL A 84 -0.58 -1.84 5.07
CA VAL A 84 -0.24 -2.18 6.44
C VAL A 84 -1.50 -2.65 7.15
N ARG A 85 -1.43 -3.78 7.84
CA ARG A 85 -2.49 -4.30 8.69
C ARG A 85 -1.99 -4.34 10.14
N ILE A 86 -2.71 -3.69 11.02
CA ILE A 86 -2.45 -3.75 12.45
C ILE A 86 -3.39 -4.79 13.05
N SER A 87 -2.85 -5.70 13.84
CA SER A 87 -3.58 -6.75 14.54
C SER A 87 -3.21 -6.78 16.01
N GLY A 88 -3.95 -7.58 16.80
CA GLY A 88 -3.64 -7.81 18.22
C GLY A 88 -2.23 -8.34 18.47
N ASP A 89 -1.66 -9.06 17.51
CA ASP A 89 -0.37 -9.75 17.65
C ASP A 89 0.80 -8.96 17.08
N GLY A 90 0.55 -7.98 16.18
CA GLY A 90 1.62 -7.23 15.52
C GLY A 90 1.17 -6.43 14.32
N VAL A 91 2.15 -5.99 13.54
CA VAL A 91 2.00 -5.26 12.28
C VAL A 91 2.37 -6.18 11.12
N GLU A 92 1.51 -6.28 10.14
CA GLU A 92 1.76 -6.96 8.87
C GLU A 92 2.00 -5.91 7.79
N ALA A 93 3.19 -5.88 7.22
CA ALA A 93 3.50 -5.11 6.03
C ALA A 93 3.36 -6.00 4.80
N ARG A 94 2.53 -5.59 3.87
CA ARG A 94 2.31 -6.28 2.60
C ARG A 94 2.99 -5.51 1.49
N GLU A 95 3.99 -6.12 0.91
CA GLU A 95 4.77 -5.58 -0.21
C GLU A 95 4.72 -6.53 -1.39
N ILE A 96 4.93 -6.01 -2.57
CA ILE A 96 5.11 -6.84 -3.77
C ILE A 96 6.54 -6.71 -4.22
N THR A 97 7.22 -7.84 -4.28
CA THR A 97 8.58 -7.94 -4.80
C THR A 97 8.60 -7.64 -6.30
N GLN A 98 9.77 -7.33 -6.86
CA GLN A 98 9.95 -7.05 -8.30
C GLN A 98 9.44 -8.17 -9.21
N LEU A 99 9.43 -9.41 -8.74
CA LEU A 99 8.92 -10.60 -9.45
C LEU A 99 7.41 -10.85 -9.27
N PHE A 100 6.62 -9.84 -8.87
CA PHE A 100 5.18 -9.95 -8.63
C PHE A 100 4.77 -10.94 -7.51
N VAL A 101 5.72 -11.40 -6.70
CA VAL A 101 5.42 -12.27 -5.57
C VAL A 101 5.00 -11.41 -4.37
N PRO A 102 3.80 -11.61 -3.82
CA PRO A 102 3.38 -10.91 -2.62
C PRO A 102 4.26 -11.37 -1.44
N ARG A 103 4.90 -10.43 -0.80
CA ARG A 103 5.69 -10.67 0.42
C ARG A 103 4.95 -10.07 1.60
N VAL A 104 4.59 -10.90 2.56
CA VAL A 104 4.00 -10.48 3.82
C VAL A 104 5.07 -10.58 4.88
N ARG A 105 5.44 -9.43 5.47
CA ARG A 105 6.33 -9.38 6.62
C ARG A 105 5.49 -9.14 7.86
N ARG A 106 5.68 -9.96 8.86
CA ARG A 106 4.97 -9.85 10.14
C ARG A 106 5.95 -9.46 11.23
N TYR A 107 5.65 -8.36 11.90
CA TYR A 107 6.41 -7.85 13.03
C TYR A 107 5.55 -7.98 14.27
N ARG A 108 5.93 -8.85 15.19
CA ARG A 108 5.19 -9.04 16.44
C ARG A 108 5.53 -7.92 17.42
N TRP A 109 4.54 -7.45 18.18
CA TRP A 109 4.75 -6.38 19.15
C TRP A 109 5.92 -6.63 20.11
N PRO A 110 6.13 -7.85 20.69
CA PRO A 110 7.26 -8.11 21.56
C PRO A 110 8.63 -8.05 20.87
N GLN A 111 8.68 -8.03 19.56
CA GLN A 111 9.93 -7.94 18.78
C GLN A 111 10.33 -6.49 18.45
N MET A 112 9.41 -5.53 18.70
CA MET A 112 9.64 -4.12 18.40
C MET A 112 10.27 -3.43 19.60
N SER A 113 11.39 -2.73 19.37
CA SER A 113 12.08 -1.91 20.37
C SER A 113 11.75 -0.43 20.21
N LEU A 114 11.52 0.02 18.96
CA LEU A 114 11.31 1.42 18.65
C LEU A 114 10.42 1.56 17.41
N ILE A 115 9.57 2.59 17.44
CA ILE A 115 8.76 3.01 16.27
C ILE A 115 9.15 4.47 15.97
N VAL A 116 9.55 4.75 14.71
CA VAL A 116 9.94 6.08 14.24
C VAL A 116 8.83 6.61 13.32
N LEU A 117 8.24 7.74 13.70
CA LEU A 117 7.05 8.32 13.07
C LEU A 117 7.31 9.67 12.37
N ASP A 118 8.46 10.30 12.57
CA ASP A 118 8.78 11.63 12.05
C ASP A 118 9.19 11.65 10.57
N GLN A 119 9.54 10.49 10.03
CA GLN A 119 9.88 10.34 8.63
C GLN A 119 8.62 10.21 7.75
N PRO A 120 8.71 10.46 6.44
CA PRO A 120 7.58 10.29 5.52
C PRO A 120 7.03 8.87 5.51
N LEU A 121 7.88 7.89 5.83
CA LEU A 121 7.52 6.48 6.01
C LEU A 121 7.72 6.11 7.48
N VAL A 122 6.84 5.27 7.99
CA VAL A 122 6.95 4.73 9.35
C VAL A 122 8.04 3.65 9.35
N GLU A 123 8.98 3.77 10.29
CA GLU A 123 10.00 2.75 10.51
C GLU A 123 9.78 2.02 11.83
N VAL A 124 10.06 0.75 11.84
CA VAL A 124 10.01 -0.10 13.02
C VAL A 124 11.38 -0.71 13.25
N GLU A 125 11.96 -0.49 14.41
CA GLU A 125 13.20 -1.12 14.82
C GLU A 125 12.89 -2.33 15.71
N LEU A 126 13.54 -3.44 15.42
CA LEU A 126 13.39 -4.70 16.14
C LEU A 126 14.51 -4.85 17.18
N TRP A 127 14.31 -5.73 18.17
CA TRP A 127 15.29 -5.99 19.22
C TRP A 127 16.65 -6.51 18.71
N ASP A 128 16.71 -7.07 17.51
CA ASP A 128 17.93 -7.50 16.85
C ASP A 128 18.66 -6.35 16.12
N GLY A 129 18.16 -5.12 16.22
CA GLY A 129 18.70 -3.94 15.57
C GLY A 129 18.30 -3.81 14.09
N GLN A 130 17.50 -4.73 13.56
CA GLN A 130 17.00 -4.60 12.19
C GLN A 130 15.94 -3.49 12.13
N ARG A 131 16.03 -2.66 11.09
CA ARG A 131 15.03 -1.64 10.77
C ARG A 131 14.17 -2.09 9.60
N ALA A 132 12.88 -1.96 9.78
CA ALA A 132 11.89 -2.27 8.78
C ALA A 132 11.08 -1.02 8.46
N VAL A 133 11.09 -0.62 7.19
CA VAL A 133 10.27 0.49 6.69
C VAL A 133 8.91 -0.07 6.30
N LEU A 134 7.84 0.54 6.81
CA LEU A 134 6.48 0.18 6.43
C LEU A 134 6.12 0.85 5.10
N PRO A 135 5.31 0.18 4.25
CA PRO A 135 4.88 0.78 2.98
C PRO A 135 4.03 2.03 3.21
N ALA A 136 4.12 2.97 2.27
CA ALA A 136 3.29 4.17 2.28
C ALA A 136 1.80 3.81 2.26
N VAL A 137 1.02 4.48 3.10
CA VAL A 137 -0.43 4.29 3.21
C VAL A 137 -1.17 5.59 2.97
N GLY A 138 -2.42 5.50 2.51
CA GLY A 138 -3.24 6.67 2.21
C GLY A 138 -3.69 7.43 3.45
N ASP A 139 -3.99 6.71 4.52
CA ASP A 139 -4.33 7.28 5.83
C ASP A 139 -3.14 7.12 6.78
N ARG A 140 -2.12 7.96 6.56
CA ARG A 140 -0.93 7.98 7.41
C ARG A 140 -1.27 8.46 8.83
N GLU A 141 -2.15 9.42 8.97
CA GLU A 141 -2.51 9.98 10.28
C GLU A 141 -3.22 8.94 11.14
N GLY A 142 -4.16 8.20 10.56
CA GLY A 142 -4.83 7.10 11.24
C GLY A 142 -3.87 5.97 11.62
N LEU A 143 -2.90 5.65 10.74
CA LEU A 143 -1.85 4.67 11.03
C LEU A 143 -0.99 5.11 12.21
N VAL A 144 -0.49 6.35 12.18
CA VAL A 144 0.34 6.94 13.25
C VAL A 144 -0.42 6.94 14.57
N ALA A 145 -1.64 7.48 14.62
CA ALA A 145 -2.45 7.51 15.82
C ALA A 145 -2.73 6.11 16.41
N THR A 146 -2.88 5.10 15.55
CA THR A 146 -3.09 3.73 16.01
C THR A 146 -1.79 3.13 16.56
N LEU A 147 -0.66 3.38 15.91
CA LEU A 147 0.65 2.91 16.38
C LEU A 147 1.05 3.57 17.70
N GLU A 148 0.84 4.88 17.87
CA GLU A 148 1.08 5.60 19.14
C GLU A 148 0.26 5.00 20.28
N ARG A 149 -1.03 4.76 20.07
CA ARG A 149 -1.92 4.16 21.07
C ARG A 149 -1.47 2.76 21.48
N VAL A 150 -1.05 1.95 20.52
CA VAL A 150 -0.57 0.59 20.79
C VAL A 150 0.79 0.64 21.48
N ALA A 151 1.68 1.51 21.05
CA ALA A 151 3.01 1.69 21.64
C ALA A 151 2.90 2.14 23.11
N ALA A 152 2.06 3.13 23.40
CA ALA A 152 1.78 3.57 24.77
C ALA A 152 1.21 2.45 25.65
N ALA A 153 0.31 1.62 25.10
CA ALA A 153 -0.29 0.50 25.86
C ALA A 153 0.68 -0.67 26.09
N ARG A 154 1.81 -0.73 25.35
CA ARG A 154 2.77 -1.85 25.37
C ARG A 154 4.17 -1.42 25.80
N ASP A 155 4.33 -0.17 26.18
CA ASP A 155 5.62 0.43 26.59
C ASP A 155 6.69 0.30 25.50
N ILE A 156 6.29 0.47 24.22
CA ILE A 156 7.20 0.53 23.09
C ILE A 156 7.62 1.99 22.90
N ARG A 157 8.93 2.25 22.78
CA ARG A 157 9.45 3.59 22.56
C ARG A 157 8.99 4.13 21.19
N VAL A 158 8.54 5.38 21.18
CA VAL A 158 8.15 6.10 19.95
C VAL A 158 9.02 7.33 19.79
N VAL A 159 9.47 7.61 18.58
CA VAL A 159 10.22 8.83 18.23
C VAL A 159 9.48 9.53 17.09
N GLY A 160 9.27 10.86 17.21
CA GLY A 160 8.65 11.68 16.17
C GLY A 160 7.12 11.57 16.09
N GLY A 161 6.43 11.15 17.14
CA GLY A 161 4.97 11.17 17.22
C GLY A 161 4.41 12.51 17.66
N ARG A 162 3.11 12.74 17.48
CA ARG A 162 2.41 13.94 17.98
C ARG A 162 2.47 14.11 19.51
N GLY A 163 2.74 13.03 20.24
CA GLY A 163 2.66 13.00 21.70
C GLY A 163 3.97 13.25 22.43
N LEU A 164 5.11 13.37 21.74
CA LEU A 164 6.40 13.55 22.41
C LEU A 164 6.80 15.02 22.59
N ASP A 165 6.18 15.95 21.87
CA ASP A 165 6.39 17.39 22.06
C ASP A 165 5.64 17.94 23.29
N GLU A 166 4.82 17.11 23.97
CA GLU A 166 3.97 17.48 25.09
C GLU A 166 4.22 16.64 26.37
N ILE A 167 5.42 16.05 26.47
CA ILE A 167 5.86 15.55 27.79
C ILE A 167 6.37 16.77 28.55
N PRO A 168 5.60 17.30 29.55
CA PRO A 168 6.13 18.35 30.40
C PRO A 168 7.41 17.79 31.04
N GLU A 169 8.50 18.55 30.93
CA GLU A 169 9.72 18.26 31.69
C GLU A 169 9.34 17.90 33.12
N PRO A 170 9.91 16.82 33.69
CA PRO A 170 9.67 16.52 35.09
C PRO A 170 10.02 17.78 35.86
N VAL A 171 9.01 18.38 36.50
CA VAL A 171 9.19 19.51 37.38
C VAL A 171 10.23 19.08 38.39
N ALA A 172 11.44 19.64 38.26
CA ALA A 172 12.50 19.46 39.25
C ALA A 172 11.88 19.90 40.58
N HIS A 173 11.62 18.94 41.43
CA HIS A 173 11.31 19.22 42.81
C HIS A 173 12.55 19.95 43.37
N ASP A 174 12.41 21.24 43.41
CA ASP A 174 13.28 22.13 44.15
C ASP A 174 13.23 21.66 45.63
N GLU A 175 14.19 20.81 45.97
CA GLU A 175 14.48 20.52 47.40
C GLU A 175 15.13 21.78 47.97
N GLY A 176 14.28 22.82 48.07
CA GLY A 176 14.62 24.07 48.71
C GLY A 176 14.67 23.87 50.21
N GLU A 177 15.88 24.08 50.71
CA GLU A 177 16.19 24.75 51.98
C GLU A 177 15.36 24.36 53.20
N ALA A 178 15.93 23.46 53.97
CA ALA A 178 15.75 23.50 55.41
C ALA A 178 16.96 24.18 56.04
N VAL A 179 16.71 25.40 56.54
CA VAL A 179 17.55 26.09 57.57
C VAL A 179 17.23 25.50 58.95
#